data_fb640e98cd465736c2768b5a12434586
#
_entry.id   fb640e98cd465736c2768b5a12434586
#
_cell.length_a   1.000
_cell.length_b   1.000
_cell.length_c   1.000
_cell.angle_alpha   90.00
_cell.angle_beta   90.00
_cell.angle_gamma   90.00
#
_symmetry.space_group_name_H-M   'P 1'
#
loop_
_entity.id
_entity.type
_entity.pdbx_description
1 polymer ?
#
loop_
_entity_poly.entity_id
_entity_poly.type
_entity_poly.pdbx_seq_one_letter_code
_entity_poly.pdbx_strand_id
1 'polypeptide(L)'
;LGDVYKRQLYLWLEYRASIYLWIAGIIMPAVYIFVYYDAGLYADFGINIYYLGAAIYGWMMWKYGAFLRRTILRRKGAGQKGEDTRTEEQKLELPITHMPARYLLPLTAVFIAALLGIAWILINFTDSNVPWLDSFTTALSIAGMWMLARKYVEQWWAWIAVDAVSAGLYIYKGLDFTAGLYALYTIIAIFGYFKWRKMMNKDEGLEIRD
;
A
#
# COMPACT_ATOMS: atom_id res chain seq x y z
N LEU A 1 10.65 18.01 10.37
CA LEU A 1 9.28 18.58 10.16
C LEU A 1 8.77 18.29 8.75
N GLY A 2 9.56 18.49 7.68
CA GLY A 2 9.10 18.26 6.29
C GLY A 2 8.61 16.84 6.01
N ASP A 3 9.23 15.82 6.56
CA ASP A 3 8.89 14.42 6.31
C ASP A 3 7.60 13.99 7.01
N VAL A 4 7.28 14.59 8.16
CA VAL A 4 6.01 14.38 8.87
C VAL A 4 4.83 14.88 8.03
N TYR A 5 4.92 16.09 7.46
CA TYR A 5 3.86 16.65 6.61
C TYR A 5 3.66 15.85 5.32
N LYS A 6 4.74 15.36 4.71
CA LYS A 6 4.68 14.52 3.52
C LYS A 6 3.91 13.23 3.77
N ARG A 7 4.23 12.54 4.89
CA ARG A 7 3.54 11.31 5.28
C ARG A 7 2.06 11.54 5.61
N GLN A 8 1.73 12.66 6.27
CA GLN A 8 0.34 13.03 6.54
C GLN A 8 -0.46 13.27 5.25
N LEU A 9 0.12 13.99 4.28
CA LEU A 9 -0.50 14.19 2.97
C LEU A 9 -0.74 12.84 2.27
N TYR A 10 0.26 11.94 2.30
CA TYR A 10 0.15 10.62 1.70
C TYR A 10 -1.01 9.83 2.32
N LEU A 11 -1.08 9.75 3.65
CA LEU A 11 -2.15 9.08 4.37
C LEU A 11 -3.53 9.69 4.11
N TRP A 12 -3.61 11.02 3.97
CA TRP A 12 -4.86 11.70 3.63
C TRP A 12 -5.33 11.36 2.21
N LEU A 13 -4.41 11.31 1.25
CA LEU A 13 -4.70 10.90 -0.13
C LEU A 13 -5.13 9.42 -0.18
N GLU A 14 -4.48 8.56 0.58
CA GLU A 14 -4.81 7.13 0.71
C GLU A 14 -6.20 6.95 1.35
N TYR A 15 -6.47 7.69 2.43
CA TYR A 15 -7.77 7.71 3.10
C TYR A 15 -8.90 8.10 2.15
N ARG A 16 -8.65 9.01 1.21
CA ARG A 16 -9.60 9.44 0.17
C ARG A 16 -9.63 8.52 -1.06
N ALA A 17 -8.82 7.50 -1.12
CA ALA A 17 -8.59 6.65 -2.29
C ALA A 17 -8.25 7.49 -3.56
N SER A 18 -7.50 8.57 -3.38
CA SER A 18 -7.16 9.51 -4.44
C SER A 18 -5.98 9.02 -5.28
N ILE A 19 -6.09 9.09 -6.61
CA ILE A 19 -4.99 8.71 -7.53
C ILE A 19 -3.72 9.56 -7.34
N TYR A 20 -3.85 10.77 -6.79
CA TYR A 20 -2.73 11.67 -6.49
C TYR A 20 -1.74 11.09 -5.46
N LEU A 21 -2.17 10.10 -4.65
CA LEU A 21 -1.31 9.28 -3.81
C LEU A 21 -0.12 8.72 -4.59
N TRP A 22 -0.38 8.16 -5.76
CA TRP A 22 0.66 7.54 -6.59
C TRP A 22 1.56 8.57 -7.25
N ILE A 23 1.05 9.76 -7.58
CA ILE A 23 1.87 10.86 -8.12
C ILE A 23 2.90 11.31 -7.06
N ALA A 24 2.46 11.49 -5.80
CA ALA A 24 3.37 11.79 -4.70
C ALA A 24 4.37 10.65 -4.48
N GLY A 25 3.93 9.39 -4.57
CA GLY A 25 4.76 8.19 -4.47
C GLY A 25 5.76 8.02 -5.62
N ILE A 26 5.56 8.65 -6.78
CA ILE A 26 6.50 8.65 -7.91
C ILE A 26 7.54 9.76 -7.73
N ILE A 27 7.12 10.99 -7.42
CA ILE A 27 8.00 12.15 -7.37
C ILE A 27 9.08 11.98 -6.29
N MET A 28 8.69 11.55 -5.09
CA MET A 28 9.61 11.48 -3.96
C MET A 28 10.75 10.46 -4.18
N PRO A 29 10.47 9.17 -4.49
CA PRO A 29 11.54 8.21 -4.76
C PRO A 29 12.40 8.60 -5.96
N ALA A 30 11.80 9.21 -7.02
CA ALA A 30 12.57 9.66 -8.17
C ALA A 30 13.64 10.69 -7.78
N VAL A 31 13.31 11.64 -6.90
CA VAL A 31 14.31 12.62 -6.39
C VAL A 31 15.35 11.93 -5.51
N TYR A 32 14.91 11.05 -4.57
CA TYR A 32 15.84 10.40 -3.64
C TYR A 32 16.79 9.39 -4.30
N ILE A 33 16.43 8.79 -5.44
CA ILE A 33 17.32 7.94 -6.23
C ILE A 33 18.60 8.68 -6.59
N PHE A 34 18.50 9.94 -7.07
CA PHE A 34 19.68 10.74 -7.40
C PHE A 34 20.48 11.13 -6.14
N VAL A 35 19.79 11.58 -5.09
CA VAL A 35 20.44 12.00 -3.83
C VAL A 35 21.22 10.85 -3.18
N TYR A 36 20.64 9.66 -3.12
CA TYR A 36 21.31 8.51 -2.49
C TYR A 36 22.42 7.91 -3.35
N TYR A 37 22.27 7.97 -4.68
CA TYR A 37 23.34 7.57 -5.59
C TYR A 37 24.57 8.47 -5.42
N ASP A 38 24.39 9.79 -5.42
CA ASP A 38 25.49 10.77 -5.22
C ASP A 38 26.12 10.66 -3.83
N ALA A 39 25.33 10.31 -2.80
CA ALA A 39 25.81 10.10 -1.44
C ALA A 39 26.49 8.73 -1.21
N GLY A 40 26.50 7.83 -2.21
CA GLY A 40 27.04 6.46 -2.09
C GLY A 40 26.19 5.54 -1.21
N LEU A 41 24.94 5.91 -0.91
CA LEU A 41 23.99 5.14 -0.08
C LEU A 41 23.22 4.15 -0.94
N TYR A 42 23.90 3.11 -1.40
CA TYR A 42 23.34 2.15 -2.39
C TYR A 42 22.16 1.33 -1.87
N ALA A 43 22.06 1.08 -0.57
CA ALA A 43 20.91 0.40 0.02
C ALA A 43 19.64 1.27 -0.07
N ASP A 44 19.75 2.54 0.31
CA ASP A 44 18.65 3.52 0.20
C ASP A 44 18.30 3.83 -1.26
N PHE A 45 19.29 3.88 -2.15
CA PHE A 45 19.09 3.94 -3.59
C PHE A 45 18.23 2.76 -4.09
N GLY A 46 18.59 1.52 -3.71
CA GLY A 46 17.87 0.31 -4.13
C GLY A 46 16.41 0.27 -3.65
N ILE A 47 16.15 0.65 -2.39
CA ILE A 47 14.78 0.67 -1.86
C ILE A 47 13.92 1.75 -2.53
N ASN A 48 14.51 2.88 -2.92
CA ASN A 48 13.80 3.94 -3.64
C ASN A 48 13.45 3.54 -5.08
N ILE A 49 14.28 2.72 -5.75
CA ILE A 49 13.92 2.10 -7.03
C ILE A 49 12.69 1.20 -6.86
N TYR A 50 12.64 0.39 -5.80
CA TYR A 50 11.48 -0.44 -5.50
C TYR A 50 10.22 0.41 -5.28
N TYR A 51 10.29 1.47 -4.45
CA TYR A 51 9.15 2.36 -4.21
C TYR A 51 8.66 3.06 -5.48
N LEU A 52 9.58 3.49 -6.35
CA LEU A 52 9.24 4.08 -7.64
C LEU A 52 8.49 3.07 -8.52
N GLY A 53 8.99 1.84 -8.63
CA GLY A 53 8.34 0.76 -9.38
C GLY A 53 6.94 0.43 -8.83
N ALA A 54 6.81 0.33 -7.51
CA ALA A 54 5.54 0.07 -6.84
C ALA A 54 4.53 1.21 -7.07
N ALA A 55 4.98 2.47 -7.03
CA ALA A 55 4.12 3.63 -7.27
C ALA A 55 3.65 3.70 -8.74
N ILE A 56 4.52 3.44 -9.71
CA ILE A 56 4.15 3.36 -11.13
C ILE A 56 3.13 2.23 -11.35
N TYR A 57 3.39 1.05 -10.77
CA TYR A 57 2.45 -0.07 -10.84
C TYR A 57 1.09 0.28 -10.25
N GLY A 58 1.05 0.89 -9.07
CA GLY A 58 -0.18 1.30 -8.40
C GLY A 58 -0.95 2.35 -9.20
N TRP A 59 -0.25 3.35 -9.75
CA TRP A 59 -0.86 4.36 -10.62
C TRP A 59 -1.51 3.74 -11.86
N MET A 60 -0.79 2.84 -12.54
CA MET A 60 -1.33 2.13 -13.70
C MET A 60 -2.55 1.28 -13.34
N MET A 61 -2.48 0.56 -12.22
CA MET A 61 -3.59 -0.27 -11.75
C MET A 61 -4.83 0.56 -11.41
N TRP A 62 -4.65 1.70 -10.74
CA TRP A 62 -5.79 2.55 -10.39
C TRP A 62 -6.42 3.23 -11.60
N LYS A 63 -5.60 3.64 -12.57
CA LYS A 63 -6.07 4.33 -13.78
C LYS A 63 -6.67 3.38 -14.82
N TYR A 64 -6.08 2.20 -15.00
CA TYR A 64 -6.44 1.30 -16.10
C TYR A 64 -6.92 -0.09 -15.65
N GLY A 65 -6.93 -0.37 -14.35
CA GLY A 65 -7.22 -1.70 -13.82
C GLY A 65 -8.63 -2.19 -14.11
N ALA A 66 -9.62 -1.32 -14.13
CA ALA A 66 -10.99 -1.67 -14.47
C ALA A 66 -11.11 -2.05 -15.96
N PHE A 67 -10.44 -1.32 -16.84
CA PHE A 67 -10.40 -1.63 -18.28
C PHE A 67 -9.76 -3.00 -18.53
N LEU A 68 -8.62 -3.28 -17.91
CA LEU A 68 -7.94 -4.58 -17.99
C LEU A 68 -8.86 -5.71 -17.48
N ARG A 69 -9.52 -5.51 -16.33
CA ARG A 69 -10.46 -6.48 -15.76
C ARG A 69 -11.62 -6.78 -16.72
N ARG A 70 -12.24 -5.76 -17.31
CA ARG A 70 -13.33 -5.91 -18.29
C ARG A 70 -12.89 -6.65 -19.55
N THR A 71 -11.73 -6.33 -20.09
CA THR A 71 -11.18 -7.00 -21.27
C THR A 71 -10.96 -8.49 -21.01
N ILE A 72 -10.44 -8.84 -19.81
CA ILE A 72 -10.25 -10.24 -19.41
C ILE A 72 -11.59 -10.96 -19.21
N LEU A 73 -12.58 -10.33 -18.55
CA LEU A 73 -13.90 -10.91 -18.35
C LEU A 73 -14.66 -11.10 -19.66
N ARG A 74 -14.56 -10.14 -20.58
CA ARG A 74 -15.17 -10.23 -21.92
C ARG A 74 -14.58 -11.38 -22.75
N ARG A 75 -13.27 -11.62 -22.64
CA ARG A 75 -12.61 -12.79 -23.26
C ARG A 75 -13.05 -14.13 -22.66
N LYS A 76 -13.47 -14.16 -21.39
CA LYS A 76 -13.97 -15.37 -20.70
C LYS A 76 -15.47 -15.61 -20.90
N GLY A 77 -16.17 -14.85 -21.73
CA GLY A 77 -17.60 -15.04 -22.03
C GLY A 77 -18.57 -14.64 -20.91
N ALA A 78 -18.09 -14.04 -19.82
CA ALA A 78 -18.91 -13.49 -18.74
C ALA A 78 -19.36 -12.07 -19.11
N GLY A 79 -20.26 -11.96 -20.08
CA GLY A 79 -20.89 -10.68 -20.46
C GLY A 79 -21.97 -10.31 -19.45
N GLN A 80 -21.73 -9.37 -18.55
CA GLN A 80 -22.79 -8.69 -17.82
C GLN A 80 -23.57 -7.79 -18.80
N LYS A 81 -24.84 -8.13 -19.02
CA LYS A 81 -25.85 -7.26 -19.60
C LYS A 81 -26.42 -6.40 -18.47
N GLY A 82 -25.92 -5.20 -18.30
CA GLY A 82 -26.45 -4.15 -17.44
C GLY A 82 -26.04 -2.81 -18.03
N GLU A 83 -26.95 -1.86 -18.12
CA GLU A 83 -26.71 -0.50 -18.55
C GLU A 83 -26.02 0.23 -17.39
N ASP A 84 -24.72 0.40 -17.50
CA ASP A 84 -23.86 0.97 -16.45
C ASP A 84 -23.94 2.52 -16.54
N THR A 85 -24.68 3.14 -15.63
CA THR A 85 -24.94 4.59 -15.57
C THR A 85 -23.72 5.42 -15.10
N ARG A 86 -22.58 4.77 -14.78
CA ARG A 86 -21.34 5.47 -14.38
C ARG A 86 -20.74 6.24 -15.54
N THR A 87 -20.11 7.37 -15.25
CA THR A 87 -19.34 8.13 -16.24
C THR A 87 -18.18 7.27 -16.80
N GLU A 88 -17.71 7.56 -18.03
CA GLU A 88 -16.62 6.79 -18.65
C GLU A 88 -15.34 6.80 -17.81
N GLU A 89 -15.04 7.89 -17.08
CA GLU A 89 -13.91 7.96 -16.14
C GLU A 89 -14.10 7.02 -14.96
N GLN A 90 -15.28 6.99 -14.34
CA GLN A 90 -15.61 6.08 -13.23
C GLN A 90 -15.58 4.61 -13.66
N LYS A 91 -15.88 4.35 -14.92
CA LYS A 91 -15.80 3.01 -15.51
C LYS A 91 -14.35 2.53 -15.69
N LEU A 92 -13.39 3.44 -15.80
CA LEU A 92 -11.97 3.11 -15.97
C LEU A 92 -11.23 2.93 -14.65
N GLU A 93 -11.72 3.53 -13.57
CA GLU A 93 -11.11 3.40 -12.26
C GLU A 93 -11.30 2.01 -11.65
N LEU A 94 -10.26 1.54 -10.92
CA LEU A 94 -10.34 0.28 -10.19
C LEU A 94 -11.25 0.46 -8.97
N PRO A 95 -12.34 -0.33 -8.80
CA PRO A 95 -13.19 -0.25 -7.63
C PRO A 95 -12.47 -0.78 -6.38
N ILE A 96 -12.87 -0.30 -5.22
CA ILE A 96 -12.46 -0.87 -3.93
C ILE A 96 -13.18 -2.21 -3.76
N THR A 97 -12.42 -3.27 -3.44
CA THR A 97 -12.97 -4.64 -3.32
C THR A 97 -12.31 -5.39 -2.19
N HIS A 98 -12.91 -6.52 -1.80
CA HIS A 98 -12.25 -7.51 -0.96
C HIS A 98 -11.18 -8.29 -1.74
N MET A 99 -10.11 -8.69 -1.04
CA MET A 99 -9.08 -9.53 -1.63
C MET A 99 -9.64 -10.95 -1.87
N PRO A 100 -9.61 -11.47 -3.10
CA PRO A 100 -10.02 -12.85 -3.37
C PRO A 100 -9.16 -13.86 -2.61
N ALA A 101 -9.79 -14.87 -2.01
CA ALA A 101 -9.11 -15.90 -1.20
C ALA A 101 -7.95 -16.61 -1.93
N ARG A 102 -8.01 -16.71 -3.26
CA ARG A 102 -6.92 -17.28 -4.11
C ARG A 102 -5.58 -16.57 -3.96
N TYR A 103 -5.57 -15.30 -3.53
CA TYR A 103 -4.34 -14.53 -3.32
C TYR A 103 -3.77 -14.68 -1.90
N LEU A 104 -4.54 -15.24 -0.96
CA LEU A 104 -4.10 -15.37 0.42
C LEU A 104 -2.83 -16.23 0.53
N LEU A 105 -2.85 -17.43 -0.05
CA LEU A 105 -1.71 -18.34 -0.01
C LEU A 105 -0.45 -17.76 -0.69
N PRO A 106 -0.51 -17.27 -1.95
CA PRO A 106 0.68 -16.67 -2.58
C PRO A 106 1.17 -15.41 -1.87
N LEU A 107 0.28 -14.58 -1.34
CA LEU A 107 0.67 -13.38 -0.60
C LEU A 107 1.37 -13.74 0.72
N THR A 108 0.86 -14.75 1.44
CA THR A 108 1.49 -15.27 2.65
C THR A 108 2.87 -15.88 2.34
N ALA A 109 3.01 -16.61 1.24
CA ALA A 109 4.30 -17.16 0.81
C ALA A 109 5.31 -16.04 0.48
N VAL A 110 4.89 -15.00 -0.24
CA VAL A 110 5.73 -13.82 -0.53
C VAL A 110 6.10 -13.09 0.76
N PHE A 111 5.17 -12.90 1.69
CA PHE A 111 5.43 -12.28 2.98
C PHE A 111 6.47 -13.07 3.78
N ILE A 112 6.35 -14.38 3.89
CA ILE A 112 7.31 -15.24 4.61
C ILE A 112 8.68 -15.20 3.93
N ALA A 113 8.73 -15.30 2.61
CA ALA A 113 9.99 -15.22 1.87
C ALA A 113 10.69 -13.87 2.05
N ALA A 114 9.94 -12.77 1.99
CA ALA A 114 10.45 -11.43 2.25
C ALA A 114 10.92 -11.27 3.70
N LEU A 115 10.13 -11.73 4.67
CA LEU A 115 10.49 -11.70 6.10
C LEU A 115 11.81 -12.40 6.35
N LEU A 116 11.96 -13.65 5.88
CA LEU A 116 13.18 -14.43 6.08
C LEU A 116 14.38 -13.84 5.34
N GLY A 117 14.18 -13.41 4.09
CA GLY A 117 15.24 -12.80 3.28
C GLY A 117 15.74 -11.48 3.88
N ILE A 118 14.82 -10.60 4.31
CA ILE A 118 15.18 -9.32 4.96
C ILE A 118 15.86 -9.59 6.31
N ALA A 119 15.31 -10.51 7.12
CA ALA A 119 15.91 -10.87 8.41
C ALA A 119 17.34 -11.41 8.22
N TRP A 120 17.56 -12.28 7.24
CA TRP A 120 18.89 -12.78 6.92
C TRP A 120 19.86 -11.64 6.53
N ILE A 121 19.41 -10.69 5.71
CA ILE A 121 20.22 -9.52 5.34
C ILE A 121 20.53 -8.67 6.57
N LEU A 122 19.53 -8.34 7.39
CA LEU A 122 19.72 -7.49 8.56
C LEU A 122 20.64 -8.12 9.61
N ILE A 123 20.55 -9.44 9.82
CA ILE A 123 21.40 -10.17 10.79
C ILE A 123 22.85 -10.27 10.32
N ASN A 124 23.08 -10.48 9.01
CA ASN A 124 24.44 -10.77 8.53
C ASN A 124 25.18 -9.53 8.00
N PHE A 125 24.48 -8.47 7.62
CA PHE A 125 25.09 -7.31 6.94
C PHE A 125 24.79 -5.97 7.58
N THR A 126 24.05 -5.92 8.72
CA THR A 126 23.74 -4.68 9.41
C THR A 126 23.84 -4.84 10.92
N ASP A 127 23.95 -3.71 11.63
CA ASP A 127 23.98 -3.64 13.11
C ASP A 127 22.58 -3.44 13.71
N SER A 128 21.53 -3.98 13.05
CA SER A 128 20.16 -3.83 13.56
C SER A 128 19.99 -4.53 14.90
N ASN A 129 19.52 -3.80 15.92
CA ASN A 129 19.24 -4.32 17.25
C ASN A 129 17.95 -5.14 17.33
N VAL A 130 17.07 -5.03 16.32
CA VAL A 130 15.74 -5.66 16.28
C VAL A 130 15.41 -6.22 14.88
N PRO A 131 16.29 -7.04 14.30
CA PRO A 131 16.20 -7.45 12.89
C PRO A 131 14.87 -8.15 12.55
N TRP A 132 14.31 -8.92 13.45
CA TRP A 132 13.03 -9.61 13.23
C TRP A 132 11.84 -8.67 13.14
N LEU A 133 11.79 -7.64 13.99
CA LEU A 133 10.70 -6.64 13.97
C LEU A 133 10.81 -5.72 12.75
N ASP A 134 12.02 -5.29 12.42
CA ASP A 134 12.29 -4.49 11.22
C ASP A 134 11.94 -5.29 9.95
N SER A 135 12.27 -6.58 9.91
CA SER A 135 11.92 -7.46 8.80
C SER A 135 10.42 -7.70 8.68
N PHE A 136 9.74 -7.89 9.81
CA PHE A 136 8.30 -8.08 9.86
C PHE A 136 7.56 -6.85 9.31
N THR A 137 7.89 -5.66 9.80
CA THR A 137 7.24 -4.42 9.35
C THR A 137 7.52 -4.13 7.89
N THR A 138 8.74 -4.38 7.42
CA THR A 138 9.12 -4.20 6.00
C THR A 138 8.42 -5.20 5.09
N ALA A 139 8.43 -6.48 5.43
CA ALA A 139 7.77 -7.51 4.63
C ALA A 139 6.25 -7.29 4.56
N LEU A 140 5.64 -6.89 5.69
CA LEU A 140 4.21 -6.59 5.73
C LEU A 140 3.87 -5.33 4.95
N SER A 141 4.75 -4.32 4.93
CA SER A 141 4.60 -3.11 4.12
C SER A 141 4.65 -3.44 2.61
N ILE A 142 5.50 -4.37 2.18
CA ILE A 142 5.54 -4.86 0.80
C ILE A 142 4.17 -5.47 0.41
N ALA A 143 3.62 -6.34 1.26
CA ALA A 143 2.30 -6.93 1.06
C ALA A 143 1.20 -5.87 1.06
N GLY A 144 1.25 -4.91 2.00
CA GLY A 144 0.33 -3.78 2.11
C GLY A 144 0.32 -2.92 0.85
N MET A 145 1.48 -2.55 0.34
CA MET A 145 1.63 -1.78 -0.92
C MET A 145 1.03 -2.51 -2.12
N TRP A 146 1.22 -3.83 -2.21
CA TRP A 146 0.60 -4.60 -3.28
C TRP A 146 -0.94 -4.63 -3.16
N MET A 147 -1.47 -4.81 -1.95
CA MET A 147 -2.90 -4.76 -1.69
C MET A 147 -3.48 -3.37 -1.97
N LEU A 148 -2.79 -2.31 -1.58
CA LEU A 148 -3.15 -0.92 -1.86
C LEU A 148 -3.22 -0.66 -3.37
N ALA A 149 -2.22 -1.12 -4.15
CA ALA A 149 -2.21 -0.99 -5.60
C ALA A 149 -3.40 -1.70 -6.28
N ARG A 150 -3.97 -2.69 -5.61
CA ARG A 150 -5.17 -3.43 -6.07
C ARG A 150 -6.48 -2.88 -5.51
N LYS A 151 -6.45 -1.82 -4.72
CA LYS A 151 -7.59 -1.26 -3.96
C LYS A 151 -8.31 -2.30 -3.08
N TYR A 152 -7.56 -3.23 -2.48
CA TYR A 152 -8.13 -4.17 -1.52
C TYR A 152 -8.30 -3.53 -0.14
N VAL A 153 -9.48 -3.67 0.46
CA VAL A 153 -9.77 -3.11 1.80
C VAL A 153 -8.84 -3.68 2.87
N GLU A 154 -8.41 -4.93 2.71
CA GLU A 154 -7.55 -5.64 3.65
C GLU A 154 -6.15 -5.00 3.80
N GLN A 155 -5.74 -4.15 2.89
CA GLN A 155 -4.49 -3.40 3.02
C GLN A 155 -4.42 -2.59 4.33
N TRP A 156 -5.56 -2.11 4.83
CA TRP A 156 -5.60 -1.37 6.08
C TRP A 156 -5.20 -2.21 7.30
N TRP A 157 -5.49 -3.52 7.29
CA TRP A 157 -5.01 -4.42 8.34
C TRP A 157 -3.49 -4.54 8.36
N ALA A 158 -2.85 -4.52 7.20
CA ALA A 158 -1.40 -4.50 7.11
C ALA A 158 -0.83 -3.22 7.72
N TRP A 159 -1.39 -2.04 7.39
CA TRP A 159 -0.95 -0.77 7.97
C TRP A 159 -1.21 -0.66 9.46
N ILE A 160 -2.37 -1.11 9.95
CA ILE A 160 -2.66 -1.18 11.40
C ILE A 160 -1.59 -2.01 12.11
N ALA A 161 -1.24 -3.18 11.58
CA ALA A 161 -0.23 -4.04 12.19
C ALA A 161 1.18 -3.42 12.12
N VAL A 162 1.58 -2.87 10.97
CA VAL A 162 2.88 -2.20 10.79
C VAL A 162 3.03 -1.02 11.74
N ASP A 163 2.04 -0.14 11.80
CA ASP A 163 2.11 1.07 12.60
C ASP A 163 2.05 0.76 14.12
N ALA A 164 1.22 -0.21 14.54
CA ALA A 164 1.16 -0.64 15.94
C ALA A 164 2.46 -1.28 16.41
N VAL A 165 3.06 -2.17 15.62
CA VAL A 165 4.36 -2.78 15.92
C VAL A 165 5.46 -1.70 15.95
N SER A 166 5.45 -0.78 14.99
CA SER A 166 6.41 0.34 14.95
C SER A 166 6.27 1.26 16.16
N ALA A 167 5.04 1.57 16.60
CA ALA A 167 4.82 2.35 17.84
C ALA A 167 5.46 1.67 19.06
N GLY A 168 5.22 0.37 19.23
CA GLY A 168 5.84 -0.41 20.31
C GLY A 168 7.38 -0.44 20.22
N LEU A 169 7.90 -0.61 19.00
CA LEU A 169 9.36 -0.59 18.76
C LEU A 169 10.00 0.75 19.11
N TYR A 170 9.35 1.87 18.77
CA TYR A 170 9.88 3.20 19.07
C TYR A 170 9.78 3.54 20.56
N ILE A 171 8.77 3.02 21.30
CA ILE A 171 8.74 3.07 22.77
C ILE A 171 9.96 2.33 23.32
N TYR A 172 10.23 1.12 22.86
CA TYR A 172 11.39 0.33 23.29
C TYR A 172 12.72 1.04 23.04
N LYS A 173 12.84 1.78 21.91
CA LYS A 173 14.02 2.58 21.55
C LYS A 173 14.10 3.93 22.29
N GLY A 174 13.15 4.29 23.16
CA GLY A 174 13.10 5.58 23.86
C GLY A 174 12.78 6.78 22.97
N LEU A 175 12.14 6.55 21.82
CA LEU A 175 11.76 7.57 20.84
C LEU A 175 10.27 7.90 20.94
N ASP A 176 9.85 8.42 22.10
CA ASP A 176 8.44 8.61 22.46
C ASP A 176 7.65 9.47 21.46
N PHE A 177 8.24 10.53 20.92
CA PHE A 177 7.59 11.36 19.91
C PHE A 177 7.27 10.57 18.65
N THR A 178 8.22 9.76 18.18
CA THR A 178 8.03 8.91 17.01
C THR A 178 7.02 7.80 17.29
N ALA A 179 7.05 7.22 18.47
CA ALA A 179 6.07 6.24 18.93
C ALA A 179 4.65 6.81 18.93
N GLY A 180 4.46 8.03 19.46
CA GLY A 180 3.18 8.73 19.44
C GLY A 180 2.68 8.98 18.01
N LEU A 181 3.57 9.30 17.07
CA LEU A 181 3.23 9.48 15.68
C LEU A 181 2.73 8.18 15.02
N TYR A 182 3.38 7.04 15.27
CA TYR A 182 2.93 5.74 14.76
C TYR A 182 1.64 5.25 15.41
N ALA A 183 1.42 5.57 16.70
CA ALA A 183 0.14 5.33 17.36
C ALA A 183 -0.98 6.13 16.68
N LEU A 184 -0.74 7.39 16.33
CA LEU A 184 -1.69 8.21 15.56
C LEU A 184 -1.96 7.59 14.17
N TYR A 185 -0.93 7.10 13.47
CA TYR A 185 -1.11 6.43 12.17
C TYR A 185 -1.95 5.16 12.28
N THR A 186 -1.77 4.38 13.35
CA THR A 186 -2.62 3.21 13.66
C THR A 186 -4.10 3.62 13.77
N ILE A 187 -4.40 4.72 14.47
CA ILE A 187 -5.76 5.25 14.60
C ILE A 187 -6.32 5.68 13.23
N ILE A 188 -5.53 6.42 12.44
CA ILE A 188 -5.90 6.84 11.09
C ILE A 188 -6.18 5.63 10.19
N ALA A 189 -5.37 4.58 10.28
CA ALA A 189 -5.56 3.35 9.50
C ALA A 189 -6.86 2.63 9.86
N ILE A 190 -7.24 2.60 11.15
CA ILE A 190 -8.53 2.06 11.59
C ILE A 190 -9.69 2.84 10.96
N PHE A 191 -9.65 4.18 11.00
CA PHE A 191 -10.67 5.00 10.34
C PHE A 191 -10.65 4.83 8.81
N GLY A 192 -9.47 4.65 8.22
CA GLY A 192 -9.30 4.37 6.80
C GLY A 192 -10.01 3.08 6.36
N TYR A 193 -9.85 2.01 7.16
CA TYR A 193 -10.55 0.75 6.94
C TYR A 193 -12.08 0.94 6.88
N PHE A 194 -12.66 1.60 7.89
CA PHE A 194 -14.11 1.82 7.94
C PHE A 194 -14.59 2.70 6.78
N LYS A 195 -13.80 3.71 6.40
CA LYS A 195 -14.15 4.57 5.28
C LYS A 195 -14.11 3.82 3.95
N TRP A 196 -13.06 3.06 3.68
CA TRP A 196 -12.96 2.29 2.44
C TRP A 196 -14.05 1.22 2.35
N ARG A 197 -14.37 0.56 3.47
CA ARG A 197 -15.50 -0.38 3.55
C ARG A 197 -16.83 0.31 3.23
N LYS A 198 -17.05 1.53 3.72
CA LYS A 198 -18.26 2.30 3.39
C LYS A 198 -18.31 2.71 1.92
N MET A 199 -17.18 3.09 1.34
CA MET A 199 -17.09 3.41 -0.09
C MET A 199 -17.36 2.18 -0.95
N MET A 200 -16.78 1.04 -0.62
CA MET A 200 -17.01 -0.23 -1.30
C MET A 200 -18.49 -0.64 -1.30
N ASN A 201 -19.16 -0.60 -0.14
CA ASN A 201 -20.59 -0.94 -0.03
C ASN A 201 -21.49 0.04 -0.82
N LYS A 202 -21.05 1.29 -0.99
CA LYS A 202 -21.77 2.27 -1.81
C LYS A 202 -21.64 1.93 -3.30
N ASP A 203 -20.46 1.53 -3.74
CA ASP A 203 -20.21 1.12 -5.12
C ASP A 203 -20.97 -0.16 -5.47
N GLU A 204 -21.00 -1.16 -4.55
CA GLU A 204 -21.80 -2.38 -4.70
C GLU A 204 -23.32 -2.10 -4.65
N GLY A 205 -23.77 -1.17 -3.82
CA GLY A 205 -25.17 -0.74 -3.74
C GLY A 205 -25.69 -0.02 -4.98
N LEU A 206 -24.80 0.59 -5.75
CA LEU A 206 -25.14 1.16 -7.06
C LEU A 206 -25.24 0.08 -8.17
N GLU A 207 -24.54 -1.03 -8.01
CA GLU A 207 -24.65 -2.18 -8.92
C GLU A 207 -25.92 -3.03 -8.70
N ILE A 208 -26.57 -2.93 -7.53
CA ILE A 208 -27.79 -3.72 -7.17
C ILE A 208 -29.08 -2.92 -7.47
N ARG A 209 -29.00 -1.62 -7.75
CA ARG A 209 -30.17 -0.75 -7.94
C ARG A 209 -30.58 -0.55 -9.40
N ASP A 210 -29.85 -1.13 -10.35
CA ASP A 210 -30.12 -1.12 -11.80
C ASP A 210 -30.35 -2.54 -12.32
#